data_ea0e95aff3a165098281b37255081f89
#
_entry.id   ea0e95aff3a165098281b37255081f89
#
_cell.length_a   1.000
_cell.length_b   1.000
_cell.length_c   1.000
_cell.angle_alpha   90.00
_cell.angle_beta   90.00
_cell.angle_gamma   90.00
#
_symmetry.space_group_name_H-M   'P 1'
#
loop_
_entity.id
_entity.type
_entity.pdbx_description
1 polymer ?
#
loop_
_entity_poly.entity_id
_entity_poly.type
_entity_poly.pdbx_seq_one_letter_code
_entity_poly.pdbx_strand_id
1 'polypeptide(L)'
;MGDNAMLLHRKINKGPNMKNLLSDLKDPLVGLPMLTPFDDNDQVDYSYAEFNIEKWNKTKADIFIIGTASGEELYLSEDEKIKLVSTVSQAMNKDKITCAGIDNPSISETLRLAENYEKSGASLLRIRYPRNESTIRQYFKEVLKFSPLPVLLMHQGEPLNFGVAPKPVANPEVLGEIASMDNVFGYVTEHDMRFESTVRKYVPSDKRFWICNGSMILLGTLIGCNGTTTAFSNIWPDAMKELLKLGIDGKYNEAKQLQDQVKEIDNLMLPFLATGIKYCLKEMGYKGMVPRKPSKPLPDEIQLKIKDKLIEANLI
;
A
#
# COMPACT_ATOMS: atom_id res chain seq x y z
N MET A 1 -45.55 14.13 7.90
CA MET A 1 -46.15 13.60 6.66
C MET A 1 -45.31 14.14 5.54
N GLY A 2 -44.78 13.29 4.73
CA GLY A 2 -44.19 13.66 3.43
C GLY A 2 -42.68 13.54 3.34
N ASP A 3 -42.24 12.47 2.76
CA ASP A 3 -41.20 12.30 1.74
C ASP A 3 -39.76 12.75 2.04
N ASN A 4 -38.94 11.80 2.40
CA ASN A 4 -37.56 11.75 1.97
C ASN A 4 -37.02 10.29 1.87
N ALA A 5 -37.74 9.47 1.11
CA ALA A 5 -37.28 8.15 0.67
C ALA A 5 -36.94 8.23 -0.83
N MET A 6 -35.94 9.04 -1.19
CA MET A 6 -35.44 9.12 -2.56
C MET A 6 -33.92 9.01 -2.57
N LEU A 7 -33.40 7.97 -1.94
CA LEU A 7 -32.04 7.49 -2.21
C LEU A 7 -32.10 6.60 -3.44
N LEU A 8 -31.89 7.25 -4.54
CA LEU A 8 -31.71 6.79 -5.91
C LEU A 8 -31.04 5.42 -6.00
N HIS A 9 -31.79 4.44 -6.49
CA HIS A 9 -31.26 3.31 -7.25
C HIS A 9 -30.61 3.82 -8.54
N ARG A 10 -29.44 4.41 -8.47
CA ARG A 10 -28.57 4.52 -9.64
C ARG A 10 -28.01 3.14 -9.93
N LYS A 11 -28.50 2.48 -10.97
CA LYS A 11 -27.77 1.41 -11.66
C LYS A 11 -26.44 2.01 -12.09
N ILE A 12 -25.38 1.74 -11.30
CA ILE A 12 -24.02 2.05 -11.69
C ILE A 12 -23.74 1.15 -12.89
N ASN A 13 -23.64 1.75 -14.06
CA ASN A 13 -23.07 1.10 -15.24
C ASN A 13 -21.61 0.78 -14.90
N LYS A 14 -21.35 -0.40 -14.35
CA LYS A 14 -20.01 -0.94 -14.16
C LYS A 14 -19.43 -1.14 -15.57
N GLY A 15 -18.47 -0.31 -15.93
CA GLY A 15 -17.74 -0.46 -17.18
C GLY A 15 -17.21 -1.92 -17.30
N PRO A 16 -17.34 -2.57 -18.46
CA PRO A 16 -17.11 -4.01 -18.61
C PRO A 16 -15.67 -4.47 -18.38
N ASN A 17 -14.71 -3.57 -18.16
CA ASN A 17 -13.28 -3.90 -18.20
C ASN A 17 -12.57 -4.00 -16.84
N MET A 18 -13.05 -3.36 -15.77
CA MET A 18 -12.29 -3.30 -14.51
C MET A 18 -12.41 -4.56 -13.63
N LYS A 19 -13.54 -5.24 -13.63
CA LYS A 19 -13.68 -6.52 -12.90
C LYS A 19 -12.76 -7.61 -13.47
N ASN A 20 -12.52 -7.58 -14.78
CA ASN A 20 -11.65 -8.56 -15.44
C ASN A 20 -10.17 -8.30 -15.08
N LEU A 21 -9.72 -7.04 -14.99
CA LEU A 21 -8.32 -6.73 -14.70
C LEU A 21 -7.89 -7.22 -13.31
N LEU A 22 -8.71 -7.03 -12.27
CA LEU A 22 -8.39 -7.51 -10.92
C LEU A 22 -8.44 -9.05 -10.81
N SER A 23 -9.32 -9.72 -11.58
CA SER A 23 -9.39 -11.18 -11.64
C SER A 23 -8.23 -11.80 -12.42
N ASP A 24 -7.64 -11.08 -13.35
CA ASP A 24 -6.54 -11.54 -14.18
C ASP A 24 -5.17 -11.41 -13.50
N LEU A 25 -5.10 -10.68 -12.38
CA LEU A 25 -3.88 -10.57 -11.59
C LEU A 25 -3.46 -11.91 -10.98
N LYS A 26 -2.21 -12.30 -11.24
CA LYS A 26 -1.63 -13.55 -10.73
C LYS A 26 -0.71 -13.28 -9.55
N ASP A 27 -0.96 -13.97 -8.43
CA ASP A 27 -0.08 -13.95 -7.26
C ASP A 27 1.30 -14.57 -7.59
N PRO A 28 2.37 -14.18 -6.89
CA PRO A 28 2.39 -13.15 -5.87
C PRO A 28 2.32 -11.72 -6.44
N LEU A 29 1.64 -10.79 -5.75
CA LEU A 29 1.53 -9.39 -6.15
C LEU A 29 2.42 -8.47 -5.31
N VAL A 30 2.96 -7.44 -5.96
CA VAL A 30 3.74 -6.37 -5.33
C VAL A 30 3.00 -5.05 -5.45
N GLY A 31 2.48 -4.56 -4.32
CA GLY A 31 1.96 -3.21 -4.17
C GLY A 31 3.08 -2.24 -3.81
N LEU A 32 3.09 -1.10 -4.46
CA LEU A 32 4.07 -0.04 -4.28
C LEU A 32 3.35 1.15 -3.60
N PRO A 33 3.55 1.37 -2.27
CA PRO A 33 2.99 2.51 -1.57
C PRO A 33 3.75 3.77 -1.97
N MET A 34 3.29 4.39 -3.06
CA MET A 34 3.99 5.42 -3.81
C MET A 34 4.35 6.63 -2.95
N LEU A 35 5.59 7.11 -3.09
CA LEU A 35 6.05 8.37 -2.51
C LEU A 35 5.48 9.56 -3.29
N THR A 36 5.04 10.57 -2.56
CA THR A 36 4.58 11.83 -3.15
C THR A 36 5.78 12.72 -3.50
N PRO A 37 5.99 13.11 -4.76
CA PRO A 37 7.03 14.05 -5.13
C PRO A 37 6.62 15.48 -4.82
N PHE A 38 7.54 16.26 -4.25
CA PHE A 38 7.35 17.69 -4.00
C PHE A 38 8.38 18.52 -4.74
N ASP A 39 7.99 19.74 -5.09
CA ASP A 39 8.87 20.76 -5.64
C ASP A 39 9.59 21.57 -4.53
N ASP A 40 10.43 22.52 -4.93
CA ASP A 40 11.18 23.37 -4.00
C ASP A 40 10.29 24.33 -3.18
N ASN A 41 9.03 24.53 -3.61
CA ASN A 41 8.03 25.35 -2.93
C ASN A 41 7.10 24.52 -2.00
N ASP A 42 7.47 23.25 -1.73
CA ASP A 42 6.70 22.34 -0.89
C ASP A 42 5.31 21.96 -1.46
N GLN A 43 5.15 22.07 -2.78
CA GLN A 43 3.93 21.69 -3.48
C GLN A 43 4.09 20.32 -4.15
N VAL A 44 2.98 19.58 -4.31
CA VAL A 44 2.98 18.32 -5.05
C VAL A 44 3.31 18.59 -6.51
N ASP A 45 4.39 17.98 -7.02
CA ASP A 45 4.75 18.07 -8.43
C ASP A 45 4.21 16.85 -9.20
N TYR A 46 3.14 17.07 -9.93
CA TYR A 46 2.47 16.02 -10.71
C TYR A 46 3.28 15.57 -11.93
N SER A 47 4.11 16.46 -12.50
CA SER A 47 4.99 16.09 -13.61
C SER A 47 6.13 15.17 -13.15
N TYR A 48 6.61 15.36 -11.92
CA TYR A 48 7.54 14.43 -11.29
C TYR A 48 6.87 13.10 -10.94
N ALA A 49 5.58 13.11 -10.56
CA ALA A 49 4.84 11.88 -10.37
C ALA A 49 4.76 11.06 -11.66
N GLU A 50 4.39 11.69 -12.78
CA GLU A 50 4.38 11.05 -14.11
C GLU A 50 5.75 10.46 -14.47
N PHE A 51 6.81 11.24 -14.35
CA PHE A 51 8.18 10.78 -14.60
C PHE A 51 8.55 9.56 -13.74
N ASN A 52 8.21 9.58 -12.46
CA ASN A 52 8.52 8.49 -11.54
C ASN A 52 7.71 7.23 -11.88
N ILE A 53 6.44 7.38 -12.28
CA ILE A 53 5.62 6.25 -12.74
C ILE A 53 6.21 5.61 -13.99
N GLU A 54 6.74 6.38 -14.95
CA GLU A 54 7.41 5.82 -16.12
C GLU A 54 8.60 4.92 -15.76
N LYS A 55 9.34 5.28 -14.69
CA LYS A 55 10.42 4.42 -14.18
C LYS A 55 9.86 3.14 -13.53
N TRP A 56 8.88 3.26 -12.64
CA TRP A 56 8.27 2.10 -11.98
C TRP A 56 7.47 1.21 -12.95
N ASN A 57 6.95 1.73 -14.05
CA ASN A 57 6.32 0.94 -15.11
C ASN A 57 7.24 -0.14 -15.69
N LYS A 58 8.57 0.06 -15.62
CA LYS A 58 9.59 -0.88 -16.10
C LYS A 58 9.94 -1.98 -15.09
N THR A 59 9.38 -1.92 -13.90
CA THR A 59 9.62 -2.86 -12.79
C THR A 59 8.50 -3.88 -12.66
N LYS A 60 8.71 -4.87 -11.80
CA LYS A 60 7.72 -5.91 -11.48
C LYS A 60 6.66 -5.47 -10.44
N ALA A 61 6.52 -4.17 -10.17
CA ALA A 61 5.40 -3.66 -9.40
C ALA A 61 4.09 -3.91 -10.13
N ASP A 62 3.06 -4.37 -9.42
CA ASP A 62 1.74 -4.67 -10.00
C ASP A 62 0.72 -3.57 -9.70
N ILE A 63 0.82 -2.93 -8.52
CA ILE A 63 -0.17 -2.00 -8.00
C ILE A 63 0.52 -0.74 -7.48
N PHE A 64 0.10 0.42 -7.91
CA PHE A 64 0.52 1.72 -7.37
C PHE A 64 -0.51 2.19 -6.35
N ILE A 65 -0.08 2.40 -5.10
CA ILE A 65 -0.96 2.77 -3.98
C ILE A 65 -0.68 4.20 -3.55
N ILE A 66 -1.63 5.08 -3.76
CA ILE A 66 -1.56 6.52 -3.43
C ILE A 66 -2.25 6.76 -2.09
N GLY A 67 -1.82 7.76 -1.33
CA GLY A 67 -2.41 8.11 -0.04
C GLY A 67 -2.07 7.05 1.01
N THR A 68 -0.78 6.83 1.23
CA THR A 68 -0.22 5.91 2.22
C THR A 68 0.70 6.66 3.18
N ALA A 69 1.03 6.02 4.30
CA ALA A 69 2.01 6.56 5.24
C ALA A 69 3.36 6.87 4.56
N SER A 70 3.85 5.96 3.69
CA SER A 70 5.05 6.20 2.89
C SER A 70 4.91 7.42 1.97
N GLY A 71 3.72 7.63 1.41
CA GLY A 71 3.40 8.77 0.55
C GLY A 71 3.08 10.05 1.31
N GLU A 72 3.34 10.09 2.61
CA GLU A 72 3.11 11.27 3.48
C GLU A 72 1.63 11.70 3.49
N GLU A 73 0.69 10.73 3.55
CA GLU A 73 -0.76 10.92 3.44
C GLU A 73 -1.33 11.96 4.42
N LEU A 74 -0.74 12.08 5.62
CA LEU A 74 -1.18 13.04 6.64
C LEU A 74 -0.81 14.49 6.30
N TYR A 75 0.11 14.69 5.39
CA TYR A 75 0.54 16.02 4.93
C TYR A 75 -0.15 16.46 3.64
N LEU A 76 -1.00 15.61 3.04
CA LEU A 76 -1.69 15.89 1.78
C LEU A 76 -3.13 16.31 2.02
N SER A 77 -3.59 17.29 1.27
CA SER A 77 -5.03 17.59 1.16
C SER A 77 -5.75 16.49 0.37
N GLU A 78 -7.07 16.43 0.49
CA GLU A 78 -7.88 15.51 -0.31
C GLU A 78 -7.76 15.78 -1.81
N ASP A 79 -7.75 17.04 -2.21
CA ASP A 79 -7.61 17.44 -3.62
C ASP A 79 -6.25 17.01 -4.19
N GLU A 80 -5.16 17.15 -3.42
CA GLU A 80 -3.85 16.64 -3.82
C GLU A 80 -3.87 15.12 -4.03
N LYS A 81 -4.50 14.35 -3.12
CA LYS A 81 -4.62 12.89 -3.25
C LYS A 81 -5.46 12.51 -4.46
N ILE A 82 -6.62 13.14 -4.68
CA ILE A 82 -7.49 12.89 -5.82
C ILE A 82 -6.75 13.17 -7.13
N LYS A 83 -6.03 14.28 -7.21
CA LYS A 83 -5.25 14.65 -8.40
C LYS A 83 -4.07 13.69 -8.63
N LEU A 84 -3.38 13.24 -7.56
CA LEU A 84 -2.34 12.20 -7.67
C LEU A 84 -2.90 10.89 -8.22
N VAL A 85 -4.07 10.43 -7.73
CA VAL A 85 -4.74 9.24 -8.25
C VAL A 85 -5.00 9.37 -9.76
N SER A 86 -5.53 10.50 -10.20
CA SER A 86 -5.77 10.77 -11.63
C SER A 86 -4.47 10.75 -12.44
N THR A 87 -3.43 11.45 -11.96
CA THR A 87 -2.11 11.52 -12.61
C THR A 87 -1.50 10.12 -12.78
N VAL A 88 -1.48 9.33 -11.69
CA VAL A 88 -0.90 7.98 -11.71
C VAL A 88 -1.71 7.05 -12.63
N SER A 89 -3.03 7.11 -12.56
CA SER A 89 -3.92 6.28 -13.40
C SER A 89 -3.74 6.55 -14.89
N GLN A 90 -3.37 7.78 -15.26
CA GLN A 90 -3.11 8.15 -16.66
C GLN A 90 -1.72 7.75 -17.13
N ALA A 91 -0.71 7.80 -16.22
CA ALA A 91 0.68 7.55 -16.56
C ALA A 91 1.09 6.06 -16.46
N MET A 92 0.34 5.24 -15.73
CA MET A 92 0.68 3.82 -15.56
C MET A 92 0.37 2.98 -16.80
N ASN A 93 1.09 1.87 -16.93
CA ASN A 93 0.80 0.86 -17.94
C ASN A 93 -0.56 0.18 -17.68
N LYS A 94 -1.23 -0.25 -18.77
CA LYS A 94 -2.59 -0.84 -18.71
C LYS A 94 -2.68 -2.18 -17.97
N ASP A 95 -1.56 -2.86 -17.77
CA ASP A 95 -1.43 -4.12 -17.03
C ASP A 95 -1.28 -3.90 -15.52
N LYS A 96 -1.19 -2.67 -15.06
CA LYS A 96 -1.04 -2.30 -13.66
C LYS A 96 -2.32 -1.72 -13.06
N ILE A 97 -2.36 -1.61 -11.75
CA ILE A 97 -3.53 -1.17 -10.98
C ILE A 97 -3.21 0.10 -10.21
N THR A 98 -4.14 1.06 -10.22
CA THR A 98 -4.12 2.18 -9.27
C THR A 98 -5.00 1.86 -8.06
N CYS A 99 -4.43 1.98 -6.88
CA CYS A 99 -5.10 1.82 -5.60
C CYS A 99 -5.06 3.14 -4.83
N ALA A 100 -6.18 3.56 -4.25
CA ALA A 100 -6.24 4.77 -3.44
C ALA A 100 -6.45 4.44 -1.95
N GLY A 101 -5.67 5.10 -1.10
CA GLY A 101 -5.72 4.93 0.36
C GLY A 101 -6.78 5.81 1.02
N ILE A 102 -7.52 5.22 1.95
CA ILE A 102 -8.48 5.92 2.82
C ILE A 102 -8.16 5.57 4.27
N ASP A 103 -8.02 6.61 5.10
CA ASP A 103 -7.93 6.50 6.56
C ASP A 103 -8.95 7.46 7.17
N ASN A 104 -10.21 7.04 7.23
CA ASN A 104 -11.29 7.84 7.78
C ASN A 104 -12.27 6.93 8.54
N PRO A 105 -12.60 7.23 9.81
CA PRO A 105 -13.53 6.43 10.61
C PRO A 105 -15.01 6.70 10.29
N SER A 106 -15.33 7.75 9.52
CA SER A 106 -16.70 8.05 9.09
C SER A 106 -17.08 7.24 7.86
N ILE A 107 -18.17 6.48 7.93
CA ILE A 107 -18.70 5.70 6.80
C ILE A 107 -19.03 6.61 5.61
N SER A 108 -19.74 7.72 5.85
CA SER A 108 -20.15 8.65 4.79
C SER A 108 -18.97 9.27 4.07
N GLU A 109 -17.94 9.70 4.83
CA GLU A 109 -16.73 10.28 4.23
C GLU A 109 -15.91 9.22 3.48
N THR A 110 -15.80 8.01 4.02
CA THR A 110 -15.11 6.91 3.32
C THR A 110 -15.79 6.61 1.98
N LEU A 111 -17.11 6.55 1.93
CA LEU A 111 -17.85 6.29 0.69
C LEU A 111 -17.74 7.49 -0.27
N ARG A 112 -17.80 8.72 0.20
CA ARG A 112 -17.58 9.93 -0.63
C ARG A 112 -16.18 9.92 -1.26
N LEU A 113 -15.14 9.62 -0.48
CA LEU A 113 -13.76 9.49 -0.98
C LEU A 113 -13.64 8.34 -1.97
N ALA A 114 -14.24 7.19 -1.69
CA ALA A 114 -14.24 6.03 -2.58
C ALA A 114 -14.81 6.36 -3.97
N GLU A 115 -15.94 7.08 -4.03
CA GLU A 115 -16.53 7.56 -5.29
C GLU A 115 -15.60 8.54 -6.04
N ASN A 116 -14.95 9.46 -5.32
CA ASN A 116 -14.05 10.42 -5.92
C ASN A 116 -12.80 9.73 -6.50
N TYR A 117 -12.25 8.73 -5.80
CA TYR A 117 -11.12 7.96 -6.30
C TYR A 117 -11.48 7.07 -7.48
N GLU A 118 -12.68 6.45 -7.49
CA GLU A 118 -13.17 5.71 -8.66
C GLU A 118 -13.24 6.64 -9.89
N LYS A 119 -13.85 7.82 -9.74
CA LYS A 119 -13.94 8.83 -10.81
C LYS A 119 -12.57 9.30 -11.31
N SER A 120 -11.56 9.26 -10.44
CA SER A 120 -10.18 9.64 -10.76
C SER A 120 -9.34 8.50 -11.33
N GLY A 121 -9.92 7.31 -11.52
CA GLY A 121 -9.28 6.18 -12.19
C GLY A 121 -8.71 5.12 -11.25
N ALA A 122 -8.95 5.18 -9.94
CA ALA A 122 -8.63 4.07 -9.06
C ALA A 122 -9.47 2.84 -9.40
N SER A 123 -8.85 1.65 -9.32
CA SER A 123 -9.50 0.36 -9.52
C SER A 123 -9.60 -0.46 -8.24
N LEU A 124 -8.93 0.00 -7.18
CA LEU A 124 -8.85 -0.65 -5.88
C LEU A 124 -8.78 0.44 -4.78
N LEU A 125 -9.32 0.16 -3.63
CA LEU A 125 -9.14 0.99 -2.43
C LEU A 125 -8.29 0.24 -1.40
N ARG A 126 -7.39 0.95 -0.72
CA ARG A 126 -6.75 0.48 0.51
C ARG A 126 -7.40 1.21 1.68
N ILE A 127 -8.14 0.50 2.52
CA ILE A 127 -8.82 1.09 3.69
C ILE A 127 -8.15 0.60 4.97
N ARG A 128 -7.68 1.55 5.78
CA ARG A 128 -7.16 1.26 7.11
C ARG A 128 -8.29 0.97 8.08
N TYR A 129 -8.08 -0.02 8.96
CA TYR A 129 -9.05 -0.29 10.03
C TYR A 129 -9.23 0.93 10.93
N PRO A 130 -10.48 1.35 11.21
CA PRO A 130 -10.75 2.35 12.24
C PRO A 130 -10.21 1.90 13.61
N ARG A 131 -9.70 2.86 14.40
CA ARG A 131 -9.02 2.57 15.66
C ARG A 131 -9.97 2.34 16.84
N ASN A 132 -11.21 2.01 16.56
CA ASN A 132 -12.25 1.73 17.56
C ASN A 132 -12.86 0.35 17.31
N GLU A 133 -12.44 -0.64 18.10
CA GLU A 133 -12.87 -2.03 17.96
C GLU A 133 -14.40 -2.20 18.01
N SER A 134 -15.10 -1.43 18.83
CA SER A 134 -16.55 -1.57 18.98
C SER A 134 -17.34 -1.22 17.71
N THR A 135 -16.75 -0.48 16.79
CA THR A 135 -17.44 0.04 15.58
C THR A 135 -16.96 -0.61 14.28
N ILE A 136 -15.85 -1.34 14.28
CA ILE A 136 -15.22 -1.81 13.03
C ILE A 136 -16.12 -2.79 12.23
N ARG A 137 -16.87 -3.67 12.89
CA ARG A 137 -17.80 -4.57 12.17
C ARG A 137 -18.89 -3.79 11.42
N GLN A 138 -19.53 -2.83 12.10
CA GLN A 138 -20.55 -2.00 11.48
C GLN A 138 -19.97 -1.15 10.35
N TYR A 139 -18.78 -0.57 10.59
CA TYR A 139 -18.07 0.23 9.59
C TYR A 139 -17.84 -0.58 8.31
N PHE A 140 -17.20 -1.74 8.39
CA PHE A 140 -16.90 -2.53 7.19
C PHE A 140 -18.14 -3.16 6.57
N LYS A 141 -19.14 -3.54 7.35
CA LYS A 141 -20.43 -4.02 6.80
C LYS A 141 -21.07 -3.00 5.88
N GLU A 142 -21.06 -1.72 6.25
CA GLU A 142 -21.63 -0.65 5.43
C GLU A 142 -20.68 -0.23 4.30
N VAL A 143 -19.40 -0.02 4.58
CA VAL A 143 -18.41 0.42 3.59
C VAL A 143 -18.28 -0.62 2.46
N LEU A 144 -18.12 -1.91 2.78
CA LEU A 144 -17.94 -2.95 1.77
C LEU A 144 -19.20 -3.16 0.92
N LYS A 145 -20.38 -2.99 1.52
CA LYS A 145 -21.67 -3.09 0.81
C LYS A 145 -21.85 -1.99 -0.24
N PHE A 146 -21.43 -0.77 0.07
CA PHE A 146 -21.70 0.40 -0.76
C PHE A 146 -20.47 0.93 -1.51
N SER A 147 -19.28 0.44 -1.21
CA SER A 147 -18.06 0.83 -1.93
C SER A 147 -18.16 0.47 -3.42
N PRO A 148 -17.87 1.43 -4.31
CA PRO A 148 -17.87 1.18 -5.76
C PRO A 148 -16.73 0.27 -6.21
N LEU A 149 -15.65 0.19 -5.42
CA LEU A 149 -14.43 -0.55 -5.71
C LEU A 149 -14.15 -1.63 -4.66
N PRO A 150 -13.46 -2.72 -5.02
CA PRO A 150 -12.95 -3.69 -4.06
C PRO A 150 -11.98 -3.06 -3.05
N VAL A 151 -11.85 -3.68 -1.89
CA VAL A 151 -11.10 -3.13 -0.77
C VAL A 151 -9.95 -4.05 -0.36
N LEU A 152 -8.74 -3.50 -0.33
CA LEU A 152 -7.57 -4.05 0.33
C LEU A 152 -7.56 -3.52 1.78
N LEU A 153 -7.80 -4.41 2.72
CA LEU A 153 -7.85 -4.06 4.15
C LEU A 153 -6.43 -3.85 4.69
N MET A 154 -6.18 -2.72 5.38
CA MET A 154 -4.88 -2.43 5.96
C MET A 154 -4.92 -2.47 7.50
N HIS A 155 -4.34 -3.51 8.08
CA HIS A 155 -4.22 -3.67 9.53
C HIS A 155 -3.01 -2.90 10.06
N GLN A 156 -3.10 -1.58 10.03
CA GLN A 156 -2.08 -0.66 10.54
C GLN A 156 -2.72 0.27 11.57
N GLY A 157 -2.25 0.20 12.81
CA GLY A 157 -2.81 1.00 13.90
C GLY A 157 -2.44 2.49 13.78
N GLU A 158 -1.16 2.78 13.49
CA GLU A 158 -0.65 4.15 13.43
C GLU A 158 0.19 4.38 12.18
N PRO A 159 -0.19 5.33 11.31
CA PRO A 159 0.47 5.56 10.03
C PRO A 159 1.89 6.11 10.12
N LEU A 160 2.29 6.67 11.27
CA LEU A 160 3.63 7.20 11.50
C LEU A 160 4.57 6.23 12.21
N ASN A 161 4.08 5.07 12.63
CA ASN A 161 4.85 4.07 13.37
C ASN A 161 5.16 2.86 12.48
N PHE A 162 5.96 3.04 11.45
CA PHE A 162 6.38 1.97 10.58
C PHE A 162 7.16 0.90 11.35
N GLY A 163 6.81 -0.36 11.16
CA GLY A 163 7.52 -1.50 11.76
C GLY A 163 7.39 -1.63 13.28
N VAL A 164 6.66 -0.74 13.93
CA VAL A 164 6.33 -0.85 15.35
C VAL A 164 4.90 -1.35 15.44
N ALA A 165 4.71 -2.57 15.94
CA ALA A 165 3.40 -3.15 16.11
C ALA A 165 2.68 -2.53 17.32
N PRO A 166 1.75 -1.59 17.14
CA PRO A 166 0.91 -1.10 18.21
C PRO A 166 -0.06 -2.21 18.64
N LYS A 167 -0.90 -1.93 19.64
CA LYS A 167 -1.98 -2.85 20.00
C LYS A 167 -2.85 -3.14 18.75
N PRO A 168 -3.19 -4.42 18.47
CA PRO A 168 -4.11 -4.76 17.40
C PRO A 168 -5.44 -4.03 17.53
N VAL A 169 -6.04 -3.66 16.39
CA VAL A 169 -7.34 -2.94 16.39
C VAL A 169 -8.51 -3.83 16.76
N ALA A 170 -8.35 -5.16 16.65
CA ALA A 170 -9.33 -6.17 17.08
C ALA A 170 -8.64 -7.53 17.26
N ASN A 171 -9.36 -8.50 17.79
CA ASN A 171 -8.87 -9.89 17.87
C ASN A 171 -8.84 -10.57 16.48
N PRO A 172 -8.09 -11.68 16.32
CA PRO A 172 -7.92 -12.35 15.03
C PRO A 172 -9.22 -12.83 14.37
N GLU A 173 -10.20 -13.27 15.16
CA GLU A 173 -11.50 -13.75 14.65
C GLU A 173 -12.27 -12.63 13.97
N VAL A 174 -12.29 -11.43 14.58
CA VAL A 174 -12.96 -10.24 14.01
C VAL A 174 -12.30 -9.78 12.72
N LEU A 175 -10.95 -9.77 12.69
CA LEU A 175 -10.21 -9.40 11.49
C LEU A 175 -10.46 -10.39 10.35
N GLY A 176 -10.49 -11.69 10.64
CA GLY A 176 -10.81 -12.74 9.69
C GLY A 176 -12.25 -12.69 9.18
N GLU A 177 -13.22 -12.43 10.07
CA GLU A 177 -14.63 -12.22 9.72
C GLU A 177 -14.77 -11.10 8.67
N ILE A 178 -14.14 -9.95 8.93
CA ILE A 178 -14.19 -8.80 8.01
C ILE A 178 -13.48 -9.14 6.70
N ALA A 179 -12.33 -9.81 6.76
CA ALA A 179 -11.57 -10.20 5.56
C ALA A 179 -12.32 -11.21 4.69
N SER A 180 -13.28 -11.94 5.27
CA SER A 180 -14.13 -12.91 4.55
C SER A 180 -15.29 -12.27 3.79
N MET A 181 -15.62 -11.00 4.07
CA MET A 181 -16.77 -10.32 3.47
C MET A 181 -16.62 -10.16 1.96
N ASP A 182 -17.75 -10.03 1.29
CA ASP A 182 -17.79 -9.66 -0.12
C ASP A 182 -17.13 -8.30 -0.36
N ASN A 183 -16.61 -8.09 -1.57
CA ASN A 183 -15.89 -6.88 -1.98
C ASN A 183 -14.53 -6.66 -1.29
N VAL A 184 -14.04 -7.61 -0.49
CA VAL A 184 -12.66 -7.62 0.03
C VAL A 184 -11.74 -8.25 -1.00
N PHE A 185 -10.74 -7.47 -1.45
CA PHE A 185 -9.67 -7.93 -2.35
C PHE A 185 -8.59 -8.72 -1.60
N GLY A 186 -8.27 -8.30 -0.40
CA GLY A 186 -7.25 -8.93 0.45
C GLY A 186 -7.04 -8.22 1.77
N TYR A 187 -6.18 -8.79 2.57
CA TYR A 187 -5.78 -8.29 3.90
C TYR A 187 -4.27 -8.06 3.93
N VAL A 188 -3.84 -6.93 4.48
CA VAL A 188 -2.42 -6.57 4.65
C VAL A 188 -2.05 -6.57 6.11
N THR A 189 -1.01 -7.34 6.45
CA THR A 189 -0.48 -7.44 7.82
C THR A 189 0.53 -6.34 8.09
N GLU A 190 0.54 -5.78 9.31
CA GLU A 190 1.64 -4.94 9.81
C GLU A 190 1.92 -5.16 11.31
N HIS A 191 1.26 -6.13 11.91
CA HIS A 191 1.52 -6.52 13.30
C HIS A 191 2.63 -7.57 13.41
N ASP A 192 2.90 -7.96 14.65
CA ASP A 192 3.87 -9.03 14.89
C ASP A 192 3.43 -10.36 14.24
N MET A 193 4.40 -11.14 13.78
CA MET A 193 4.16 -12.34 12.99
C MET A 193 3.39 -13.42 13.76
N ARG A 194 3.49 -13.46 15.09
CA ARG A 194 2.73 -14.39 15.93
C ARG A 194 1.24 -14.07 15.88
N PHE A 195 0.88 -12.79 16.02
CA PHE A 195 -0.50 -12.35 15.92
C PHE A 195 -1.05 -12.59 14.52
N GLU A 196 -0.34 -12.17 13.49
CA GLU A 196 -0.78 -12.29 12.10
C GLU A 196 -0.88 -13.74 11.61
N SER A 197 -0.03 -14.63 12.09
CA SER A 197 -0.16 -16.07 11.83
C SER A 197 -1.47 -16.65 12.41
N THR A 198 -1.98 -16.05 13.48
CA THR A 198 -3.29 -16.42 14.04
C THR A 198 -4.42 -15.82 13.21
N VAL A 199 -4.33 -14.57 12.77
CA VAL A 199 -5.30 -13.95 11.84
C VAL A 199 -5.45 -14.77 10.57
N ARG A 200 -4.33 -15.28 10.01
CA ARG A 200 -4.33 -16.10 8.78
C ARG A 200 -5.25 -17.32 8.86
N LYS A 201 -5.43 -17.91 10.05
CA LYS A 201 -6.33 -19.05 10.25
C LYS A 201 -7.81 -18.73 10.01
N TYR A 202 -8.18 -17.46 10.17
CA TYR A 202 -9.55 -16.96 10.02
C TYR A 202 -9.79 -16.28 8.66
N VAL A 203 -8.72 -15.95 7.92
CA VAL A 203 -8.83 -15.39 6.56
C VAL A 203 -8.97 -16.55 5.57
N PRO A 204 -10.03 -16.59 4.72
CA PRO A 204 -10.20 -17.64 3.73
C PRO A 204 -9.00 -17.80 2.80
N SER A 205 -8.72 -19.02 2.36
CA SER A 205 -7.54 -19.33 1.53
C SER A 205 -7.59 -18.70 0.14
N ASP A 206 -8.78 -18.38 -0.36
CA ASP A 206 -9.01 -17.69 -1.63
C ASP A 206 -8.83 -16.17 -1.54
N LYS A 207 -8.70 -15.63 -0.33
CA LYS A 207 -8.40 -14.20 -0.12
C LYS A 207 -6.89 -13.96 -0.07
N ARG A 208 -6.46 -12.85 -0.66
CA ARG A 208 -5.06 -12.41 -0.61
C ARG A 208 -4.67 -12.02 0.81
N PHE A 209 -3.49 -12.45 1.21
CA PHE A 209 -2.95 -12.15 2.53
C PHE A 209 -1.52 -11.64 2.34
N TRP A 210 -1.31 -10.35 2.57
CA TRP A 210 -0.08 -9.66 2.22
C TRP A 210 0.70 -9.22 3.44
N ILE A 211 2.04 -9.17 3.28
CA ILE A 211 2.92 -8.64 4.30
C ILE A 211 3.32 -7.19 4.00
N CYS A 212 3.35 -6.33 5.04
CA CYS A 212 3.78 -4.93 4.97
C CYS A 212 5.12 -4.69 5.67
N ASN A 213 6.05 -5.64 5.60
CA ASN A 213 7.38 -5.50 6.23
C ASN A 213 8.46 -6.03 5.29
N GLY A 214 9.31 -5.13 4.76
CA GLY A 214 10.35 -5.46 3.79
C GLY A 214 11.41 -6.43 4.32
N SER A 215 11.74 -6.30 5.59
CA SER A 215 12.72 -7.16 6.27
C SER A 215 12.19 -8.56 6.59
N MET A 216 10.89 -8.85 6.37
CA MET A 216 10.23 -10.09 6.78
C MET A 216 9.44 -10.78 5.66
N ILE A 217 9.73 -10.51 4.38
CA ILE A 217 8.98 -11.08 3.25
C ILE A 217 9.02 -12.62 3.30
N LEU A 218 10.20 -13.20 3.48
CA LEU A 218 10.36 -14.66 3.58
C LEU A 218 9.53 -15.25 4.73
N LEU A 219 9.58 -14.63 5.92
CA LEU A 219 8.77 -15.09 7.06
C LEU A 219 7.26 -14.95 6.76
N GLY A 220 6.87 -13.88 6.04
CA GLY A 220 5.51 -13.72 5.56
C GLY A 220 5.03 -14.90 4.71
N THR A 221 5.85 -15.40 3.79
CA THR A 221 5.47 -16.56 2.97
C THR A 221 5.26 -17.83 3.81
N LEU A 222 6.01 -18.01 4.88
CA LEU A 222 5.85 -19.16 5.80
C LEU A 222 4.53 -19.15 6.58
N ILE A 223 3.94 -17.97 6.81
CA ILE A 223 2.59 -17.85 7.40
C ILE A 223 1.49 -17.74 6.34
N GLY A 224 1.81 -17.90 5.05
CA GLY A 224 0.85 -17.94 3.95
C GLY A 224 0.59 -16.58 3.29
N CYS A 225 1.51 -15.61 3.39
CA CYS A 225 1.44 -14.40 2.58
C CYS A 225 1.74 -14.72 1.12
N ASN A 226 0.91 -14.20 0.22
CA ASN A 226 1.01 -14.37 -1.24
C ASN A 226 1.17 -13.03 -1.97
N GLY A 227 1.60 -11.99 -1.28
CA GLY A 227 1.88 -10.67 -1.84
C GLY A 227 2.44 -9.74 -0.78
N THR A 228 2.77 -8.54 -1.21
CA THR A 228 3.35 -7.53 -0.32
C THR A 228 2.97 -6.11 -0.73
N THR A 229 2.95 -5.22 0.25
CA THR A 229 2.99 -3.77 0.05
C THR A 229 3.83 -3.14 1.15
N THR A 230 5.10 -2.94 0.89
CA THR A 230 6.05 -2.37 1.86
C THR A 230 6.64 -1.06 1.34
N ALA A 231 7.14 -0.24 2.24
CA ALA A 231 7.91 0.94 1.88
C ALA A 231 9.09 0.59 0.94
N PHE A 232 9.75 -0.53 1.18
CA PHE A 232 10.87 -1.03 0.40
C PHE A 232 10.48 -1.41 -1.04
N SER A 233 9.20 -1.71 -1.32
CA SER A 233 8.71 -1.98 -2.68
C SER A 233 8.96 -0.80 -3.64
N ASN A 234 9.09 0.43 -3.13
CA ASN A 234 9.43 1.60 -3.96
C ASN A 234 10.86 1.54 -4.51
N ILE A 235 11.78 0.93 -3.74
CA ILE A 235 13.21 0.89 -4.04
C ILE A 235 13.52 -0.30 -4.94
N TRP A 236 13.07 -1.50 -4.56
CA TRP A 236 13.40 -2.72 -5.28
C TRP A 236 12.18 -3.65 -5.46
N PRO A 237 11.19 -3.25 -6.29
CA PRO A 237 9.99 -4.06 -6.53
C PRO A 237 10.30 -5.46 -7.04
N ASP A 238 11.35 -5.60 -7.89
CA ASP A 238 11.74 -6.86 -8.49
C ASP A 238 12.25 -7.86 -7.44
N ALA A 239 13.03 -7.39 -6.46
CA ALA A 239 13.45 -8.21 -5.33
C ALA A 239 12.27 -8.66 -4.46
N MET A 240 11.29 -7.77 -4.24
CA MET A 240 10.06 -8.14 -3.49
C MET A 240 9.30 -9.25 -4.20
N LYS A 241 9.14 -9.16 -5.52
CA LYS A 241 8.49 -10.19 -6.34
C LYS A 241 9.24 -11.52 -6.26
N GLU A 242 10.57 -11.48 -6.38
CA GLU A 242 11.43 -12.67 -6.34
C GLU A 242 11.43 -13.32 -4.96
N LEU A 243 11.53 -12.54 -3.88
CA LEU A 243 11.46 -13.06 -2.51
C LEU A 243 10.16 -13.81 -2.23
N LEU A 244 9.02 -13.22 -2.62
CA LEU A 244 7.73 -13.88 -2.49
C LEU A 244 7.72 -15.20 -3.25
N LYS A 245 8.20 -15.19 -4.49
CA LYS A 245 8.24 -16.37 -5.34
C LYS A 245 9.13 -17.48 -4.77
N LEU A 246 10.35 -17.14 -4.39
CA LEU A 246 11.29 -18.07 -3.77
C LEU A 246 10.74 -18.68 -2.48
N GLY A 247 10.12 -17.84 -1.62
CA GLY A 247 9.52 -18.31 -0.37
C GLY A 247 8.32 -19.23 -0.58
N ILE A 248 7.43 -18.92 -1.54
CA ILE A 248 6.28 -19.74 -1.90
C ILE A 248 6.72 -21.07 -2.53
N ASP A 249 7.76 -21.05 -3.37
CA ASP A 249 8.33 -22.23 -4.03
C ASP A 249 9.18 -23.10 -3.09
N GLY A 250 9.36 -22.71 -1.82
CA GLY A 250 10.17 -23.45 -0.83
C GLY A 250 11.68 -23.33 -0.99
N LYS A 251 12.17 -22.40 -1.82
CA LYS A 251 13.58 -22.11 -2.05
C LYS A 251 14.18 -21.21 -0.97
N TYR A 252 14.13 -21.68 0.27
CA TYR A 252 14.40 -20.84 1.45
C TYR A 252 15.83 -20.34 1.55
N ASN A 253 16.82 -21.11 1.08
CA ASN A 253 18.22 -20.67 1.13
C ASN A 253 18.47 -19.49 0.17
N GLU A 254 17.94 -19.55 -1.03
CA GLU A 254 18.03 -18.49 -2.04
C GLU A 254 17.25 -17.26 -1.57
N ALA A 255 16.02 -17.47 -1.05
CA ALA A 255 15.21 -16.41 -0.48
C ALA A 255 15.91 -15.72 0.68
N LYS A 256 16.60 -16.45 1.57
CA LYS A 256 17.34 -15.88 2.69
C LYS A 256 18.46 -14.96 2.23
N GLN A 257 19.24 -15.37 1.21
CA GLN A 257 20.34 -14.53 0.69
C GLN A 257 19.81 -13.18 0.16
N LEU A 258 18.73 -13.22 -0.61
CA LEU A 258 18.08 -11.98 -1.12
C LEU A 258 17.44 -11.17 0.01
N GLN A 259 16.80 -11.83 0.99
CA GLN A 259 16.21 -11.17 2.16
C GLN A 259 17.27 -10.44 3.00
N ASP A 260 18.45 -11.01 3.16
CA ASP A 260 19.54 -10.38 3.91
C ASP A 260 20.01 -9.09 3.20
N GLN A 261 20.12 -9.06 1.88
CA GLN A 261 20.44 -7.84 1.12
C GLN A 261 19.35 -6.75 1.27
N VAL A 262 18.10 -7.14 1.12
CA VAL A 262 16.95 -6.22 1.32
C VAL A 262 16.98 -5.63 2.72
N LYS A 263 17.19 -6.46 3.74
CA LYS A 263 17.18 -6.09 5.15
C LYS A 263 18.26 -5.07 5.50
N GLU A 264 19.45 -5.15 4.89
CA GLU A 264 20.52 -4.19 5.13
C GLU A 264 20.13 -2.77 4.76
N ILE A 265 19.45 -2.56 3.64
CA ILE A 265 18.97 -1.25 3.21
C ILE A 265 17.72 -0.84 4.00
N ASP A 266 16.75 -1.76 4.14
CA ASP A 266 15.47 -1.51 4.81
C ASP A 266 15.67 -1.03 6.26
N ASN A 267 16.56 -1.66 7.01
CA ASN A 267 16.88 -1.30 8.39
C ASN A 267 17.58 0.07 8.51
N LEU A 268 18.34 0.50 7.51
CA LEU A 268 18.97 1.82 7.52
C LEU A 268 17.97 2.94 7.22
N MET A 269 17.01 2.72 6.30
CA MET A 269 16.08 3.75 5.88
C MET A 269 14.83 3.84 6.75
N LEU A 270 14.32 2.69 7.24
CA LEU A 270 13.03 2.60 7.92
C LEU A 270 12.87 3.50 9.15
N PRO A 271 13.90 3.68 10.01
CA PRO A 271 13.82 4.60 11.15
C PRO A 271 13.55 6.07 10.77
N PHE A 272 13.77 6.42 9.51
CA PHE A 272 13.57 7.78 8.98
C PHE A 272 12.28 7.89 8.12
N LEU A 273 11.44 6.85 8.10
CA LEU A 273 10.16 6.84 7.41
C LEU A 273 10.27 7.28 5.92
N ALA A 274 9.35 8.14 5.48
CA ALA A 274 9.33 8.66 4.11
C ALA A 274 10.66 9.31 3.68
N THR A 275 11.37 9.99 4.60
CA THR A 275 12.64 10.64 4.31
C THR A 275 13.72 9.65 3.90
N GLY A 276 13.79 8.50 4.58
CA GLY A 276 14.76 7.44 4.25
C GLY A 276 14.51 6.84 2.88
N ILE A 277 13.24 6.54 2.56
CA ILE A 277 12.84 5.99 1.27
C ILE A 277 13.12 7.01 0.15
N LYS A 278 12.74 8.27 0.35
CA LYS A 278 12.97 9.35 -0.61
C LYS A 278 14.45 9.56 -0.92
N TYR A 279 15.32 9.44 0.09
CA TYR A 279 16.76 9.51 -0.16
C TYR A 279 17.23 8.38 -1.08
N CYS A 280 16.83 7.13 -0.84
CA CYS A 280 17.15 6.02 -1.74
C CYS A 280 16.67 6.31 -3.18
N LEU A 281 15.43 6.73 -3.34
CA LEU A 281 14.86 7.02 -4.65
C LEU A 281 15.55 8.20 -5.35
N LYS A 282 15.97 9.23 -4.61
CA LYS A 282 16.76 10.35 -5.15
C LYS A 282 18.08 9.85 -5.72
N GLU A 283 18.83 9.03 -4.99
CA GLU A 283 20.09 8.45 -5.49
C GLU A 283 19.86 7.57 -6.73
N MET A 284 18.71 6.90 -6.81
CA MET A 284 18.28 6.11 -7.97
C MET A 284 17.73 6.98 -9.13
N GLY A 285 17.75 8.30 -9.02
CA GLY A 285 17.35 9.24 -10.08
C GLY A 285 15.84 9.44 -10.25
N TYR A 286 15.05 9.23 -9.19
CA TYR A 286 13.66 9.67 -9.13
C TYR A 286 13.57 11.15 -8.78
N LYS A 287 12.53 11.84 -9.24
CA LYS A 287 12.36 13.29 -9.09
C LYS A 287 11.44 13.65 -7.91
N GLY A 288 11.66 14.84 -7.32
CA GLY A 288 10.82 15.37 -6.24
C GLY A 288 10.94 14.58 -4.94
N MET A 289 12.03 13.84 -4.75
CA MET A 289 12.24 12.98 -3.58
C MET A 289 12.80 13.76 -2.40
N VAL A 290 12.12 14.86 -2.04
CA VAL A 290 12.33 15.62 -0.81
C VAL A 290 11.12 15.44 0.11
N PRO A 291 11.30 15.34 1.43
CA PRO A 291 10.15 15.21 2.33
C PRO A 291 9.41 16.53 2.44
N ARG A 292 8.07 16.50 2.63
CA ARG A 292 7.27 17.69 2.89
C ARG A 292 7.63 18.26 4.27
N LYS A 293 7.69 19.59 4.37
CA LYS A 293 7.94 20.27 5.65
C LYS A 293 6.82 19.95 6.68
N PRO A 294 7.15 19.82 7.97
CA PRO A 294 8.44 20.10 8.64
C PRO A 294 9.43 18.92 8.70
N SER A 295 9.25 17.87 7.92
CA SER A 295 10.18 16.73 7.89
C SER A 295 11.60 17.18 7.51
N LYS A 296 12.60 16.61 8.17
CA LYS A 296 14.01 16.97 7.98
C LYS A 296 14.69 15.99 7.02
N PRO A 297 15.71 16.43 6.27
CA PRO A 297 16.54 15.53 5.49
C PRO A 297 17.31 14.56 6.41
N LEU A 298 17.78 13.46 5.81
CA LEU A 298 18.61 12.48 6.53
C LEU A 298 19.94 13.09 7.01
N PRO A 299 20.47 12.62 8.15
CA PRO A 299 21.86 12.91 8.54
C PRO A 299 22.85 12.39 7.50
N ASP A 300 23.95 13.14 7.24
CA ASP A 300 24.92 12.81 6.21
C ASP A 300 25.57 11.43 6.39
N GLU A 301 25.84 11.03 7.64
CA GLU A 301 26.37 9.69 7.96
C GLU A 301 25.44 8.57 7.49
N ILE A 302 24.13 8.75 7.65
CA ILE A 302 23.12 7.77 7.21
C ILE A 302 23.00 7.77 5.69
N GLN A 303 23.06 8.96 5.05
CA GLN A 303 23.07 9.06 3.60
C GLN A 303 24.21 8.24 2.99
N LEU A 304 25.42 8.38 3.52
CA LEU A 304 26.59 7.62 3.05
C LEU A 304 26.39 6.12 3.17
N LYS A 305 25.94 5.64 4.35
CA LYS A 305 25.68 4.20 4.59
C LYS A 305 24.63 3.63 3.63
N ILE A 306 23.53 4.36 3.40
CA ILE A 306 22.49 3.94 2.45
C ILE A 306 23.06 3.88 1.04
N LYS A 307 23.81 4.90 0.62
CA LYS A 307 24.41 4.96 -0.72
C LYS A 307 25.33 3.77 -0.99
N ASP A 308 26.23 3.45 -0.04
CA ASP A 308 27.11 2.29 -0.15
C ASP A 308 26.31 1.00 -0.33
N LYS A 309 25.22 0.81 0.43
CA LYS A 309 24.36 -0.38 0.31
C LYS A 309 23.57 -0.44 -1.01
N LEU A 310 23.17 0.70 -1.57
CA LEU A 310 22.55 0.76 -2.90
C LEU A 310 23.54 0.35 -3.98
N ILE A 311 24.81 0.77 -3.87
CA ILE A 311 25.90 0.36 -4.79
C ILE A 311 26.17 -1.15 -4.67
N GLU A 312 26.32 -1.68 -3.44
CA GLU A 312 26.53 -3.12 -3.19
C GLU A 312 25.41 -3.98 -3.79
N ALA A 313 24.18 -3.48 -3.76
CA ALA A 313 23.01 -4.14 -4.34
C ALA A 313 22.82 -3.90 -5.85
N ASN A 314 23.72 -3.14 -6.50
CA ASN A 314 23.63 -2.73 -7.90
C ASN A 314 22.34 -1.97 -8.26
N LEU A 315 21.85 -1.13 -7.35
CA LEU A 315 20.67 -0.30 -7.55
C LEU A 315 21.00 1.12 -8.07
N ILE A 316 22.28 1.51 -7.93
CA ILE A 316 22.87 2.73 -8.48
C ILE A 316 24.28 2.47 -8.98
#